data_3ca2b63ff3a634f9800dcf9d5e299670
#
_entry.id   3ca2b63ff3a634f9800dcf9d5e299670
#
_cell.length_a   1.000
_cell.length_b   1.000
_cell.length_c   1.000
_cell.angle_alpha   90.00
_cell.angle_beta   90.00
_cell.angle_gamma   90.00
#
_symmetry.space_group_name_H-M   'P 1'
#
loop_
_entity.id
_entity.type
_entity.pdbx_description
1 polymer ?
#
loop_
_entity_poly.entity_id
_entity_poly.type
_entity_poly.pdbx_seq_one_letter_code
_entity_poly.pdbx_strand_id
1 'polypeptide(L)'
;MATILLKDGQVGCGLGVYDADVLIEDNKIVNTFDWGKEIKADKVIDCKGKLILPGLIDAHVHMREPGQSYKEDWETGSKAAVAGGITTVFDMPNNQPP
;
A
#
# COMPACT_ATOMS: atom_id res chain seq x y z
N MET A 1 16.08 9.86 9.82
CA MET A 1 15.16 9.38 8.78
C MET A 1 14.71 7.98 9.12
N ALA A 2 13.41 7.75 9.07
CA ALA A 2 12.86 6.44 9.40
C ALA A 2 13.00 5.49 8.21
N THR A 3 13.57 4.32 8.45
CA THR A 3 13.75 3.31 7.40
C THR A 3 13.04 2.01 7.80
N ILE A 4 12.43 1.39 6.80
CA ILE A 4 11.79 0.09 6.93
C ILE A 4 12.33 -0.81 5.82
N LEU A 5 12.79 -1.99 6.20
CA LEU A 5 13.19 -3.02 5.24
C LEU A 5 12.13 -4.11 5.20
N LEU A 6 11.58 -4.35 4.00
CA LEU A 6 10.74 -5.52 3.73
C LEU A 6 11.66 -6.62 3.26
N LYS A 7 11.87 -7.63 4.11
CA LYS A 7 12.94 -8.61 3.93
C LYS A 7 12.42 -9.97 3.49
N ASP A 8 13.14 -10.59 2.55
CA ASP A 8 12.95 -11.96 2.09
C ASP A 8 11.61 -12.23 1.41
N GLY A 9 10.98 -11.18 0.86
CA GLY A 9 9.75 -11.33 0.11
C GLY A 9 9.97 -11.55 -1.37
N GLN A 10 8.89 -11.69 -2.10
CA GLN A 10 8.88 -11.68 -3.56
C GLN A 10 8.17 -10.43 -4.04
N VAL A 11 8.79 -9.67 -4.93
CA VAL A 11 8.23 -8.45 -5.46
C VAL A 11 7.53 -8.74 -6.77
N GLY A 12 6.23 -8.40 -6.85
CA GLY A 12 5.44 -8.50 -8.07
C GLY A 12 5.33 -7.14 -8.74
N CYS A 13 5.57 -7.10 -10.03
CA CYS A 13 5.40 -5.91 -10.86
C CYS A 13 4.94 -6.31 -12.25
N GLY A 14 4.73 -5.32 -13.15
CA GLY A 14 4.27 -5.60 -14.51
C GLY A 14 5.18 -6.50 -15.33
N LEU A 15 6.43 -6.67 -14.92
CA LEU A 15 7.42 -7.52 -15.61
C LEU A 15 7.52 -8.93 -15.01
N GLY A 16 6.81 -9.22 -13.94
CA GLY A 16 6.82 -10.54 -13.31
C GLY A 16 7.07 -10.46 -11.80
N VAL A 17 7.54 -11.58 -11.25
CA VAL A 17 7.81 -11.75 -9.82
C VAL A 17 9.28 -12.08 -9.63
N TYR A 18 9.94 -11.42 -8.70
CA TYR A 18 11.35 -11.66 -8.41
C TYR A 18 11.65 -11.54 -6.92
N ASP A 19 12.70 -12.22 -6.48
CA ASP A 19 13.13 -12.21 -5.10
C ASP A 19 13.88 -10.91 -4.80
N ALA A 20 13.42 -10.14 -3.84
CA ALA A 20 14.08 -8.89 -3.46
C ALA A 20 13.66 -8.41 -2.10
N ASP A 21 14.57 -7.70 -1.44
CA ASP A 21 14.26 -6.87 -0.28
C ASP A 21 13.92 -5.47 -0.75
N VAL A 22 12.99 -4.80 -0.07
CA VAL A 22 12.57 -3.44 -0.41
C VAL A 22 12.88 -2.52 0.75
N LEU A 23 13.65 -1.46 0.49
CA LEU A 23 13.97 -0.45 1.49
C LEU A 23 13.08 0.78 1.29
N ILE A 24 12.40 1.14 2.36
CA ILE A 24 11.53 2.32 2.43
C ILE A 24 12.18 3.34 3.35
N GLU A 25 12.27 4.57 2.90
CA GLU A 25 12.80 5.68 3.69
C GLU A 25 11.78 6.81 3.67
N ASP A 26 11.30 7.19 4.86
CA ASP A 26 10.29 8.25 5.09
C ASP A 26 9.04 7.97 4.25
N ASN A 27 8.52 7.45 3.62
CA ASN A 27 7.32 7.18 2.83
C ASN A 27 7.63 6.91 1.36
N LYS A 28 8.91 6.66 1.04
CA LYS A 28 9.30 6.39 -0.34
C LYS A 28 10.11 5.12 -0.42
N ILE A 29 9.89 4.37 -1.48
CA ILE A 29 10.76 3.24 -1.82
C ILE A 29 12.03 3.84 -2.42
N VAL A 30 13.17 3.59 -1.75
CA VAL A 30 14.44 4.17 -2.19
C VAL A 30 15.33 3.16 -2.91
N ASN A 31 15.16 1.87 -2.63
CA ASN A 31 15.96 0.86 -3.32
C ASN A 31 15.37 -0.55 -3.12
N THR A 32 15.82 -1.46 -3.97
CA THR A 32 15.59 -2.88 -3.81
C THR A 32 16.94 -3.59 -3.85
N PHE A 33 17.05 -4.69 -3.13
CA PHE A 33 18.29 -5.47 -3.03
C PHE A 33 17.99 -6.94 -3.24
N ASP A 34 18.97 -7.66 -3.79
CA ASP A 34 18.91 -9.11 -3.80
C ASP A 34 18.86 -9.65 -2.37
N TRP A 35 18.23 -10.79 -2.19
CA TRP A 35 18.24 -11.46 -0.89
C TRP A 35 19.66 -11.76 -0.42
N GLY A 36 19.82 -11.83 0.89
CA GLY A 36 21.08 -12.19 1.50
C GLY A 36 22.03 -11.03 1.75
N LYS A 37 21.70 -9.82 1.32
CA LYS A 37 22.50 -8.64 1.66
C LYS A 37 22.14 -8.13 3.04
N GLU A 38 23.14 -7.69 3.77
CA GLU A 38 22.93 -7.12 5.10
C GLU A 38 22.64 -5.63 4.96
N ILE A 39 21.38 -5.27 5.18
CA ILE A 39 20.91 -3.88 5.05
C ILE A 39 20.45 -3.41 6.42
N LYS A 40 20.96 -2.27 6.86
CA LYS A 40 20.54 -1.65 8.11
C LYS A 40 19.27 -0.85 7.90
N ALA A 41 18.31 -1.05 8.77
CA ALA A 41 17.05 -0.29 8.79
C ALA A 41 16.56 -0.17 10.23
N ASP A 42 15.79 0.88 10.49
CA ASP A 42 15.20 1.08 11.82
C ASP A 42 14.19 -0.01 12.17
N LYS A 43 13.48 -0.48 11.17
CA LYS A 43 12.50 -1.55 11.32
C LYS A 43 12.68 -2.56 10.19
N VAL A 44 12.62 -3.84 10.53
CA VAL A 44 12.67 -4.93 9.56
C VAL A 44 11.35 -5.71 9.65
N ILE A 45 10.69 -5.88 8.52
CA ILE A 45 9.49 -6.70 8.42
C ILE A 45 9.86 -7.96 7.64
N ASP A 46 9.67 -9.12 8.26
CA ASP A 46 9.89 -10.41 7.60
C ASP A 46 8.73 -10.67 6.62
N CYS A 47 9.07 -10.71 5.35
CA CYS A 47 8.12 -10.96 4.26
C CYS A 47 8.30 -12.35 3.64
N LYS A 48 8.99 -13.26 4.32
CA LYS A 48 9.23 -14.60 3.80
C LYS A 48 7.92 -15.32 3.48
N GLY A 49 7.81 -15.83 2.28
CA GLY A 49 6.59 -16.47 1.79
C GLY A 49 5.50 -15.53 1.36
N LYS A 50 5.75 -14.23 1.36
CA LYS A 50 4.77 -13.21 0.99
C LYS A 50 5.12 -12.55 -0.32
N LEU A 51 4.09 -12.10 -1.03
CA LEU A 51 4.22 -11.32 -2.24
C LEU A 51 4.08 -9.83 -1.87
N ILE A 52 5.09 -9.06 -2.26
CA ILE A 52 5.10 -7.61 -2.05
C ILE A 52 4.59 -6.97 -3.35
N LEU A 53 3.50 -6.25 -3.27
CA LEU A 53 2.87 -5.59 -4.42
C LEU A 53 2.81 -4.08 -4.18
N PRO A 54 2.78 -3.28 -5.26
CA PRO A 54 2.37 -1.89 -5.13
C PRO A 54 0.97 -1.82 -4.52
N GLY A 55 0.68 -0.73 -3.80
CA GLY A 55 -0.67 -0.50 -3.29
C GLY A 55 -1.69 -0.54 -4.43
N LEU A 56 -2.81 -1.21 -4.20
CA LEU A 56 -3.84 -1.37 -5.21
C LEU A 56 -4.61 -0.07 -5.42
N ILE A 57 -5.12 0.12 -6.62
CA ILE A 57 -5.93 1.29 -7.01
C ILE A 57 -7.35 0.80 -7.27
N ASP A 58 -8.32 1.41 -6.59
CA ASP A 58 -9.73 1.18 -6.89
C ASP A 58 -10.28 2.42 -7.59
N ALA A 59 -10.62 2.28 -8.86
CA ALA A 59 -11.02 3.39 -9.71
C ALA A 59 -12.52 3.70 -9.65
N HIS A 60 -13.29 3.02 -8.81
CA HIS A 60 -14.72 3.23 -8.71
C HIS A 60 -15.22 2.93 -7.31
N VAL A 61 -15.23 3.93 -6.46
CA VAL A 61 -15.70 3.81 -5.08
C VAL A 61 -16.73 4.89 -4.78
N HIS A 62 -17.49 4.67 -3.71
CA HIS A 62 -18.47 5.62 -3.17
C HIS A 62 -18.20 5.79 -1.68
N MET A 63 -17.50 6.86 -1.31
CA MET A 63 -17.20 7.15 0.09
C MET A 63 -18.38 7.75 0.85
N ARG A 64 -19.38 8.24 0.12
CA ARG A 64 -20.64 8.71 0.67
C ARG A 64 -20.55 9.99 1.49
N GLU A 65 -19.47 10.69 1.41
CA GLU A 65 -19.28 11.97 2.08
C GLU A 65 -18.85 13.01 1.05
N PRO A 66 -19.49 14.20 1.02
CA PRO A 66 -20.55 14.67 1.91
C PRO A 66 -21.96 14.16 1.53
N GLY A 67 -22.90 14.32 2.44
CA GLY A 67 -24.33 14.16 2.23
C GLY A 67 -24.91 12.79 2.54
N GLN A 68 -24.11 11.74 2.51
CA GLN A 68 -24.53 10.36 2.80
C GLN A 68 -23.62 9.67 3.80
N SER A 69 -23.07 10.44 4.74
CA SER A 69 -22.12 9.92 5.75
C SER A 69 -22.73 8.84 6.65
N TYR A 70 -24.05 8.75 6.73
CA TYR A 70 -24.72 7.68 7.44
C TYR A 70 -24.51 6.31 6.80
N LYS A 71 -24.13 6.26 5.51
CA LYS A 71 -23.81 5.01 4.82
C LYS A 71 -22.32 4.68 4.96
N GLU A 72 -21.48 5.67 4.76
CA GLU A 72 -20.03 5.57 4.82
C GLU A 72 -19.44 6.97 4.91
N ASP A 73 -18.24 7.10 5.43
CA ASP A 73 -17.49 8.35 5.39
C ASP A 73 -16.04 8.08 4.98
N TRP A 74 -15.27 9.14 4.80
CA TRP A 74 -13.87 9.00 4.38
C TRP A 74 -13.02 8.27 5.41
N GLU A 75 -13.30 8.44 6.70
CA GLU A 75 -12.55 7.75 7.75
C GLU A 75 -12.79 6.24 7.70
N THR A 76 -14.04 5.80 7.70
CA THR A 76 -14.37 4.38 7.68
C THR A 76 -14.05 3.73 6.34
N GLY A 77 -14.35 4.43 5.24
CA GLY A 77 -14.07 3.96 3.89
C GLY A 77 -12.57 3.81 3.61
N SER A 78 -11.76 4.80 4.03
CA SER A 78 -10.31 4.72 3.84
C SER A 78 -9.68 3.64 4.69
N LYS A 79 -10.14 3.43 5.92
CA LYS A 79 -9.67 2.32 6.77
C LYS A 79 -9.97 0.97 6.13
N ALA A 80 -11.17 0.80 5.60
CA ALA A 80 -11.54 -0.43 4.91
C ALA A 80 -10.67 -0.66 3.66
N ALA A 81 -10.42 0.38 2.87
CA ALA A 81 -9.58 0.29 1.68
C ALA A 81 -8.16 -0.13 2.05
N VAL A 82 -7.54 0.51 3.02
CA VAL A 82 -6.17 0.19 3.45
C VAL A 82 -6.08 -1.22 4.00
N ALA A 83 -7.07 -1.66 4.78
CA ALA A 83 -7.09 -3.03 5.30
C ALA A 83 -7.12 -4.08 4.18
N GLY A 84 -7.66 -3.74 3.00
CA GLY A 84 -7.65 -4.60 1.82
C GLY A 84 -6.45 -4.39 0.90
N GLY A 85 -5.50 -3.52 1.26
CA GLY A 85 -4.32 -3.24 0.45
C GLY A 85 -4.53 -2.18 -0.63
N ILE A 86 -5.63 -1.44 -0.58
CA ILE A 86 -5.93 -0.37 -1.53
C ILE A 86 -5.40 0.94 -0.99
N THR A 87 -4.53 1.60 -1.75
CA THR A 87 -3.87 2.85 -1.34
C THR A 87 -4.31 4.07 -2.14
N THR A 88 -5.06 3.87 -3.21
CA THR A 88 -5.56 4.95 -4.06
C THR A 88 -6.99 4.62 -4.50
N VAL A 89 -7.88 5.59 -4.36
CA VAL A 89 -9.28 5.43 -4.77
C VAL A 89 -9.71 6.63 -5.61
N PHE A 90 -10.65 6.39 -6.53
CA PHE A 90 -11.33 7.45 -7.27
C PHE A 90 -12.80 7.45 -6.84
N ASP A 91 -13.18 8.45 -6.05
CA ASP A 91 -14.53 8.59 -5.55
C ASP A 91 -15.46 9.05 -6.67
N MET A 92 -16.59 8.39 -6.81
CA MET A 92 -17.56 8.72 -7.85
C MET A 92 -18.42 9.91 -7.43
N PRO A 93 -18.84 10.78 -8.38
CA PRO A 93 -19.48 12.06 -8.05
C PRO A 93 -20.97 11.93 -7.79
N ASN A 94 -21.40 10.95 -7.02
CA ASN A 94 -22.80 10.81 -6.63
C ASN A 94 -23.07 11.23 -5.19
N ASN A 95 -22.15 11.98 -4.60
CA ASN A 95 -22.32 12.58 -3.28
C ASN A 95 -23.32 13.74 -3.35
N GLN A 96 -23.79 14.19 -2.19
CA GLN A 96 -24.73 15.30 -2.10
C GLN A 96 -24.10 16.41 -1.26
N PRO A 97 -23.51 17.46 -1.88
CA PRO A 97 -23.40 17.68 -3.33
C PRO A 97 -22.33 16.82 -4.00
N PRO A 98 -22.41 16.65 -5.29
CA PRO A 98 -21.44 15.87 -6.04
C PRO A 98 -20.04 16.52 -6.08
#